data_8f237733c7530c10681ccf97fc46f429
#
_entry.id   8f237733c7530c10681ccf97fc46f429
#
_cell.length_a   1.000
_cell.length_b   1.000
_cell.length_c   1.000
_cell.angle_alpha   90.00
_cell.angle_beta   90.00
_cell.angle_gamma   90.00
#
_symmetry.space_group_name_H-M   'P 1'
#
loop_
_entity.id
_entity.type
_entity.pdbx_description
1 polymer ?
#
loop_
_entity_poly.entity_id
_entity_poly.type
_entity_poly.pdbx_seq_one_letter_code
_entity_poly.pdbx_strand_id
1 'polypeptide(L)'
;MINAVATTPFDDQRPGTSGLRKKVTVFRQPRYVENFVQSIFDSLEGFAGKTLVVGGDGRYFNREAIQRVIAMAAANGFGRVIVGRGGILSTPAASNLIRRNGAFGGIVLSASHNPGGPDGDFGIKYNVANGGPAPEAITEAIFARTRTITAYRILDASAIPLDRIGTGKVGDMEVSVIDPVTDYQALMEKLVDFDRIRGLFASGFRMRFDAMSAVTGPYAKDILEGALGAPAGTVINATPEPDFGGHHPDPNLVHARHLYDLAMSADAPDLCAASDGDGDRNLVIGRGLFVTPSDSLAVIAANAHLAPGYAKGIAGIARSMPTSRAADRVADRLGIGLFETPTGWKFFGNLLDAGLVTICGEESAGTGSNHVREKDGLWAVLMWLDILAARRQSVADIVRHHWSVHGRHYYARHDYEEVASDGANALIQGLRDAVPGLAGRRFGALEVTTADDFAYHDPVDQSDSTHQGIRILFADGSRLVYRLSGTGTGGATLRVYIERFEPDPARHGSATGDALQDLIAISRELAGIARHTGRTEPSVIT
;
A
#
# COMPACT_ATOMS: atom_id res chain seq x y z
N MET A 1 10.95 30.21 22.62
CA MET A 1 11.37 29.54 23.88
C MET A 1 10.87 28.09 23.82
N ILE A 2 11.66 27.12 24.30
CA ILE A 2 11.21 25.72 24.41
C ILE A 2 10.31 25.61 25.63
N ASN A 3 9.09 25.12 25.41
CA ASN A 3 8.10 24.92 26.45
C ASN A 3 7.94 23.42 26.73
N ALA A 4 8.01 23.01 27.98
CA ALA A 4 7.55 21.71 28.44
C ALA A 4 6.09 21.87 28.89
N VAL A 5 5.18 21.26 28.15
CA VAL A 5 3.73 21.37 28.37
C VAL A 5 3.23 20.10 29.05
N ALA A 6 2.62 20.24 30.24
CA ALA A 6 2.01 19.11 30.94
C ALA A 6 0.87 18.50 30.12
N THR A 7 0.76 17.18 30.12
CA THR A 7 -0.27 16.43 29.43
C THR A 7 -0.68 15.19 30.22
N THR A 8 -1.69 14.50 29.73
CA THR A 8 -2.16 13.20 30.25
C THR A 8 -2.27 12.20 29.11
N PRO A 9 -2.05 10.91 29.35
CA PRO A 9 -2.23 9.86 28.35
C PRO A 9 -3.63 9.86 27.73
N PHE A 10 -3.71 9.41 26.48
CA PHE A 10 -4.94 8.98 25.81
C PHE A 10 -4.95 7.45 25.69
N ASP A 11 -6.11 6.83 25.90
CA ASP A 11 -6.20 5.36 25.97
C ASP A 11 -6.21 4.70 24.58
N ASP A 12 -6.42 5.46 23.53
CA ASP A 12 -6.70 4.99 22.16
C ASP A 12 -5.56 5.24 21.17
N GLN A 13 -4.36 5.64 21.60
CA GLN A 13 -3.21 5.96 20.73
C GLN A 13 -2.37 4.72 20.34
N ARG A 14 -3.01 3.55 20.17
CA ARG A 14 -2.33 2.36 19.68
C ARG A 14 -2.15 2.41 18.16
N PRO A 15 -0.90 2.41 17.63
CA PRO A 15 -0.67 2.31 16.20
C PRO A 15 -1.13 0.95 15.65
N GLY A 16 -1.72 0.97 14.46
CA GLY A 16 -1.93 -0.22 13.65
C GLY A 16 -0.70 -0.52 12.76
N THR A 17 -0.86 -1.43 11.80
CA THR A 17 0.20 -1.84 10.85
C THR A 17 0.76 -0.66 10.02
N SER A 18 -0.05 0.38 9.81
CA SER A 18 0.31 1.56 9.00
C SER A 18 0.19 2.86 9.81
N GLY A 19 0.60 2.83 11.07
CA GLY A 19 0.57 3.98 11.97
C GLY A 19 -0.74 4.15 12.74
N LEU A 20 -0.85 5.26 13.47
CA LEU A 20 -2.06 5.63 14.21
C LEU A 20 -3.07 6.27 13.26
N ARG A 21 -4.27 5.71 13.14
CA ARG A 21 -5.38 6.26 12.33
C ARG A 21 -6.61 6.45 13.18
N LYS A 22 -7.20 7.64 13.14
CA LYS A 22 -8.43 8.02 13.83
C LYS A 22 -9.17 9.08 13.02
N LYS A 23 -10.39 9.39 13.42
CA LYS A 23 -11.13 10.55 12.88
C LYS A 23 -10.35 11.85 13.12
N VAL A 24 -10.46 12.79 12.18
CA VAL A 24 -9.90 14.14 12.31
C VAL A 24 -10.34 14.80 13.62
N THR A 25 -11.60 14.62 14.02
CA THR A 25 -12.15 15.14 15.27
C THR A 25 -11.42 14.65 16.51
N VAL A 26 -10.88 13.42 16.48
CA VAL A 26 -10.03 12.86 17.56
C VAL A 26 -8.65 13.52 17.55
N PHE A 27 -8.01 13.62 16.39
CA PHE A 27 -6.69 14.26 16.28
C PHE A 27 -6.70 15.75 16.61
N ARG A 28 -7.83 16.44 16.42
CA ARG A 28 -8.01 17.85 16.79
C ARG A 28 -8.23 18.10 18.27
N GLN A 29 -8.40 17.07 19.08
CA GLN A 29 -8.43 17.23 20.53
C GLN A 29 -7.13 17.88 21.01
N PRO A 30 -7.20 18.78 22.01
CA PRO A 30 -6.02 19.42 22.56
C PRO A 30 -4.99 18.38 23.02
N ARG A 31 -3.73 18.54 22.60
CA ARG A 31 -2.58 17.70 22.97
C ARG A 31 -2.57 16.26 22.37
N TYR A 32 -3.55 15.88 21.56
CA TYR A 32 -3.60 14.52 21.02
C TYR A 32 -2.45 14.22 20.05
N VAL A 33 -2.21 15.12 19.07
CA VAL A 33 -1.07 15.02 18.15
C VAL A 33 0.24 15.09 18.91
N GLU A 34 0.36 16.06 19.80
CA GLU A 34 1.57 16.34 20.56
C GLU A 34 1.97 15.14 21.43
N ASN A 35 1.00 14.49 22.08
CA ASN A 35 1.26 13.28 22.86
C ASN A 35 1.84 12.15 22.00
N PHE A 36 1.24 11.90 20.84
CA PHE A 36 1.69 10.83 19.97
C PHE A 36 3.07 11.12 19.36
N VAL A 37 3.28 12.34 18.87
CA VAL A 37 4.58 12.77 18.29
C VAL A 37 5.68 12.78 19.34
N GLN A 38 5.42 13.26 20.57
CA GLN A 38 6.40 13.18 21.66
C GLN A 38 6.71 11.75 22.03
N SER A 39 5.69 10.87 22.03
CA SER A 39 5.90 9.46 22.32
C SER A 39 6.76 8.76 21.25
N ILE A 40 6.66 9.17 19.99
CA ILE A 40 7.60 8.74 18.95
C ILE A 40 9.02 9.17 19.34
N PHE A 41 9.24 10.47 19.60
CA PHE A 41 10.59 10.98 19.90
C PHE A 41 11.18 10.37 21.18
N ASP A 42 10.37 10.20 22.22
CA ASP A 42 10.82 9.62 23.49
C ASP A 42 11.18 8.13 23.38
N SER A 43 10.68 7.45 22.35
CA SER A 43 10.95 6.03 22.07
C SER A 43 12.16 5.80 21.16
N LEU A 44 12.85 6.89 20.76
CA LEU A 44 13.96 6.85 19.83
C LEU A 44 15.22 7.42 20.50
N GLU A 45 16.38 6.87 20.15
CA GLU A 45 17.67 7.33 20.64
C GLU A 45 18.57 7.79 19.50
N GLY A 46 19.47 8.75 19.77
CA GLY A 46 20.52 9.17 18.82
C GLY A 46 20.06 10.12 17.70
N PHE A 47 18.88 10.70 17.78
CA PHE A 47 18.35 11.62 16.74
C PHE A 47 18.82 13.07 16.90
N ALA A 48 19.44 13.44 18.02
CA ALA A 48 19.90 14.81 18.26
C ALA A 48 20.83 15.29 17.13
N GLY A 49 20.53 16.46 16.57
CA GLY A 49 21.25 17.03 15.43
C GLY A 49 21.00 16.35 14.07
N LYS A 50 20.21 15.29 14.01
CA LYS A 50 19.90 14.54 12.78
C LYS A 50 18.77 15.19 11.97
N THR A 51 18.57 14.69 10.76
CA THR A 51 17.51 15.10 9.84
C THR A 51 16.26 14.24 10.04
N LEU A 52 15.08 14.90 10.06
CA LEU A 52 13.77 14.27 10.01
C LEU A 52 13.06 14.65 8.70
N VAL A 53 12.46 13.71 8.00
CA VAL A 53 11.56 13.98 6.85
C VAL A 53 10.13 14.10 7.36
N VAL A 54 9.40 15.12 6.93
CA VAL A 54 8.01 15.35 7.34
C VAL A 54 7.16 15.71 6.12
N GLY A 55 5.99 15.11 6.01
CA GLY A 55 5.02 15.44 4.97
C GLY A 55 3.79 14.54 5.05
N GLY A 56 2.92 14.69 4.08
CA GLY A 56 1.71 13.85 4.03
C GLY A 56 0.93 14.01 2.73
N ASP A 57 -0.25 13.42 2.69
CA ASP A 57 -1.06 13.31 1.49
C ASP A 57 -1.95 14.55 1.20
N GLY A 58 -1.87 15.57 2.03
CA GLY A 58 -2.59 16.82 1.82
C GLY A 58 -4.01 16.82 2.37
N ARG A 59 -4.48 15.73 3.00
CA ARG A 59 -5.82 15.67 3.61
C ARG A 59 -6.05 16.74 4.67
N TYR A 60 -7.31 16.91 5.03
CA TYR A 60 -7.70 17.89 6.05
C TYR A 60 -6.87 17.74 7.33
N PHE A 61 -6.49 18.85 7.94
CA PHE A 61 -5.62 18.95 9.12
C PHE A 61 -4.11 18.67 8.85
N ASN A 62 -3.70 18.29 7.65
CA ASN A 62 -2.31 17.94 7.34
C ASN A 62 -1.34 19.12 7.63
N ARG A 63 -1.66 20.32 7.16
CA ARG A 63 -0.79 21.51 7.30
C ARG A 63 -0.58 21.92 8.75
N GLU A 64 -1.65 21.93 9.54
CA GLU A 64 -1.61 22.26 10.96
C GLU A 64 -0.78 21.23 11.75
N ALA A 65 -0.96 19.95 11.45
CA ALA A 65 -0.19 18.89 12.10
C ALA A 65 1.31 18.96 11.74
N ILE A 66 1.67 19.27 10.49
CA ILE A 66 3.05 19.48 10.05
C ILE A 66 3.71 20.61 10.85
N GLN A 67 3.04 21.76 11.03
CA GLN A 67 3.59 22.87 11.81
C GLN A 67 3.88 22.45 13.26
N ARG A 68 2.98 21.67 13.88
CA ARG A 68 3.20 21.13 15.22
C ARG A 68 4.39 20.18 15.27
N VAL A 69 4.50 19.26 14.31
CA VAL A 69 5.62 18.31 14.21
C VAL A 69 6.94 19.06 14.06
N ILE A 70 7.02 20.10 13.22
CA ILE A 70 8.22 20.93 13.03
C ILE A 70 8.61 21.62 14.34
N ALA A 71 7.65 22.26 15.03
CA ALA A 71 7.91 22.95 16.30
C ALA A 71 8.36 21.99 17.41
N MET A 72 7.82 20.77 17.42
CA MET A 72 8.20 19.72 18.36
C MET A 72 9.57 19.11 18.02
N ALA A 73 9.88 18.89 16.73
CA ALA A 73 11.18 18.40 16.29
C ALA A 73 12.31 19.36 16.72
N ALA A 74 12.09 20.67 16.53
CA ALA A 74 13.02 21.70 17.00
C ALA A 74 13.21 21.67 18.53
N ALA A 75 12.12 21.54 19.29
CA ALA A 75 12.18 21.50 20.76
C ALA A 75 12.82 20.21 21.30
N ASN A 76 12.82 19.14 20.52
CA ASN A 76 13.41 17.85 20.89
C ASN A 76 14.85 17.67 20.38
N GLY A 77 15.39 18.64 19.60
CA GLY A 77 16.81 18.67 19.26
C GLY A 77 17.16 18.06 17.90
N PHE A 78 16.19 17.87 16.98
CA PHE A 78 16.55 17.61 15.58
C PHE A 78 17.32 18.78 14.99
N GLY A 79 18.31 18.50 14.14
CA GLY A 79 19.12 19.54 13.48
C GLY A 79 18.49 20.07 12.20
N ARG A 80 17.67 19.25 11.54
CA ARG A 80 17.03 19.61 10.27
C ARG A 80 15.71 18.90 10.07
N VAL A 81 14.74 19.59 9.46
CA VAL A 81 13.52 18.99 8.90
C VAL A 81 13.50 19.23 7.38
N ILE A 82 13.21 18.19 6.60
CA ILE A 82 12.89 18.29 5.17
C ILE A 82 11.39 18.10 5.04
N VAL A 83 10.70 19.05 4.37
CA VAL A 83 9.25 19.01 4.16
C VAL A 83 8.91 19.33 2.71
N GLY A 84 7.95 18.65 2.12
CA GLY A 84 7.47 18.94 0.77
C GLY A 84 6.71 20.27 0.71
N ARG A 85 6.81 20.97 -0.42
CA ARG A 85 6.03 22.20 -0.68
C ARG A 85 4.53 21.93 -0.46
N GLY A 86 3.86 22.85 0.24
CA GLY A 86 2.47 22.69 0.66
C GLY A 86 2.24 21.65 1.76
N GLY A 87 3.31 21.04 2.30
CA GLY A 87 3.24 19.87 3.17
C GLY A 87 2.98 18.55 2.42
N ILE A 88 2.98 18.60 1.09
CA ILE A 88 2.69 17.47 0.21
C ILE A 88 3.92 16.56 0.09
N LEU A 89 3.74 15.29 0.39
CA LEU A 89 4.77 14.26 0.21
C LEU A 89 4.11 12.88 0.17
N SER A 90 4.20 12.18 -0.97
CA SER A 90 3.70 10.82 -1.07
C SER A 90 4.50 9.86 -0.19
N THR A 91 3.88 8.78 0.25
CA THR A 91 4.53 7.76 1.07
C THR A 91 5.82 7.22 0.41
N PRO A 92 5.85 6.83 -0.89
CA PRO A 92 7.09 6.39 -1.54
C PRO A 92 8.13 7.52 -1.69
N ALA A 93 7.72 8.77 -1.94
CA ALA A 93 8.65 9.90 -2.00
C ALA A 93 9.27 10.19 -0.63
N ALA A 94 8.51 10.06 0.46
CA ALA A 94 9.06 10.16 1.83
C ALA A 94 10.12 9.08 2.08
N SER A 95 9.85 7.83 1.70
CA SER A 95 10.82 6.73 1.77
C SER A 95 12.10 7.06 0.99
N ASN A 96 11.97 7.54 -0.23
CA ASN A 96 13.12 7.97 -1.06
C ASN A 96 13.94 9.08 -0.38
N LEU A 97 13.28 10.12 0.14
CA LEU A 97 13.97 11.25 0.79
C LEU A 97 14.69 10.83 2.06
N ILE A 98 14.11 9.97 2.88
CA ILE A 98 14.76 9.42 4.09
C ILE A 98 16.06 8.73 3.69
N ARG A 99 16.01 7.82 2.72
CA ARG A 99 17.17 7.04 2.23
C ARG A 99 18.23 7.91 1.58
N ARG A 100 17.81 8.78 0.65
CA ARG A 100 18.71 9.64 -0.13
C ARG A 100 19.48 10.64 0.74
N ASN A 101 18.84 11.17 1.79
CA ASN A 101 19.44 12.16 2.67
C ASN A 101 20.12 11.55 3.90
N GLY A 102 20.12 10.23 4.08
CA GLY A 102 20.57 9.60 5.30
C GLY A 102 19.84 10.12 6.53
N ALA A 103 18.54 10.44 6.38
CA ALA A 103 17.75 10.98 7.46
C ALA A 103 17.57 9.92 8.57
N PHE A 104 17.39 10.37 9.79
CA PHE A 104 17.16 9.50 10.94
C PHE A 104 15.83 8.70 10.81
N GLY A 105 14.87 9.30 10.13
CA GLY A 105 13.56 8.74 9.85
C GLY A 105 12.62 9.79 9.30
N GLY A 106 11.32 9.48 9.28
CA GLY A 106 10.30 10.41 8.81
C GLY A 106 8.95 10.24 9.50
N ILE A 107 8.20 11.33 9.57
CA ILE A 107 6.79 11.34 9.99
C ILE A 107 5.94 11.61 8.74
N VAL A 108 5.13 10.63 8.35
CA VAL A 108 4.22 10.70 7.20
C VAL A 108 2.79 10.81 7.71
N LEU A 109 2.12 11.90 7.34
CA LEU A 109 0.77 12.22 7.77
C LEU A 109 -0.22 11.72 6.72
N SER A 110 -0.78 10.54 6.94
CA SER A 110 -1.75 9.92 6.05
C SER A 110 -2.59 8.85 6.75
N ALA A 111 -3.81 8.68 6.31
CA ALA A 111 -4.63 7.51 6.56
C ALA A 111 -4.85 6.70 5.26
N SER A 112 -3.90 6.79 4.29
CA SER A 112 -3.92 6.10 2.99
C SER A 112 -5.24 6.36 2.24
N HIS A 113 -5.94 5.31 1.83
CA HIS A 113 -7.18 5.36 1.06
C HIS A 113 -8.44 5.73 1.85
N ASN A 114 -8.34 5.98 3.16
CA ASN A 114 -9.49 6.38 3.95
C ASN A 114 -9.99 7.79 3.57
N PRO A 115 -11.30 8.08 3.69
CA PRO A 115 -11.88 9.37 3.33
C PRO A 115 -11.19 10.55 4.04
N GLY A 116 -11.06 11.66 3.33
CA GLY A 116 -10.58 12.95 3.85
C GLY A 116 -11.70 13.84 4.39
N GLY A 117 -11.34 15.11 4.66
CA GLY A 117 -12.29 16.12 5.12
C GLY A 117 -12.39 16.23 6.64
N PRO A 118 -13.18 17.19 7.15
CA PRO A 118 -13.26 17.49 8.59
C PRO A 118 -13.81 16.34 9.44
N ASP A 119 -14.67 15.51 8.87
CA ASP A 119 -15.25 14.33 9.50
C ASP A 119 -14.60 13.02 9.02
N GLY A 120 -13.58 13.14 8.15
CA GLY A 120 -12.81 12.05 7.62
C GLY A 120 -11.77 11.50 8.59
N ASP A 121 -10.86 10.70 8.05
CA ASP A 121 -9.81 10.08 8.84
C ASP A 121 -8.48 10.82 8.68
N PHE A 122 -7.65 10.76 9.71
CA PHE A 122 -6.29 11.27 9.74
C PHE A 122 -5.36 10.19 10.30
N GLY A 123 -4.07 10.29 9.96
CA GLY A 123 -3.10 9.32 10.45
C GLY A 123 -1.69 9.87 10.58
N ILE A 124 -0.91 9.25 11.44
CA ILE A 124 0.52 9.54 11.65
C ILE A 124 1.28 8.23 11.58
N LYS A 125 2.21 8.12 10.61
CA LYS A 125 3.15 7.01 10.47
C LYS A 125 4.55 7.48 10.84
N TYR A 126 5.34 6.65 11.49
CA TYR A 126 6.78 6.83 11.63
C TYR A 126 7.51 5.83 10.74
N ASN A 127 8.37 6.34 9.86
CA ASN A 127 9.26 5.54 9.03
C ASN A 127 10.69 5.64 9.55
N VAL A 128 11.37 4.51 9.65
CA VAL A 128 12.74 4.42 10.15
C VAL A 128 13.79 4.80 9.09
N ALA A 129 15.06 4.79 9.44
CA ALA A 129 16.16 5.26 8.59
C ALA A 129 16.30 4.52 7.24
N ASN A 130 15.82 3.28 7.13
CA ASN A 130 15.77 2.58 5.84
C ASN A 130 14.67 3.10 4.90
N GLY A 131 13.80 4.00 5.39
CA GLY A 131 12.67 4.58 4.66
C GLY A 131 11.37 3.77 4.75
N GLY A 132 11.37 2.64 5.44
CA GLY A 132 10.20 1.78 5.62
C GLY A 132 9.43 2.05 6.91
N PRO A 133 8.22 1.45 7.04
CA PRO A 133 7.43 1.56 8.26
C PRO A 133 8.20 1.03 9.49
N ALA A 134 7.97 1.65 10.63
CA ALA A 134 8.60 1.24 11.88
C ALA A 134 8.29 -0.23 12.21
N PRO A 135 9.29 -1.04 12.60
CA PRO A 135 9.10 -2.40 13.09
C PRO A 135 8.20 -2.45 14.32
N GLU A 136 7.66 -3.63 14.61
CA GLU A 136 6.72 -3.83 15.72
C GLU A 136 7.32 -3.45 17.09
N ALA A 137 8.59 -3.75 17.31
CA ALA A 137 9.28 -3.37 18.54
C ALA A 137 9.26 -1.86 18.78
N ILE A 138 9.43 -1.04 17.72
CA ILE A 138 9.36 0.42 17.83
C ILE A 138 7.91 0.88 18.03
N THR A 139 6.94 0.32 17.29
CA THR A 139 5.53 0.72 17.46
C THR A 139 4.97 0.35 18.81
N GLU A 140 5.35 -0.78 19.40
CA GLU A 140 4.98 -1.16 20.78
C GLU A 140 5.67 -0.26 21.82
N ALA A 141 6.93 0.12 21.62
CA ALA A 141 7.61 1.09 22.48
C ALA A 141 6.90 2.46 22.45
N ILE A 142 6.51 2.93 21.25
CA ILE A 142 5.72 4.16 21.10
C ILE A 142 4.40 4.03 21.85
N PHE A 143 3.67 2.93 21.67
CA PHE A 143 2.40 2.71 22.37
C PHE A 143 2.59 2.67 23.90
N ALA A 144 3.59 1.94 24.40
CA ALA A 144 3.89 1.93 25.83
C ALA A 144 4.17 3.35 26.36
N ARG A 145 4.88 4.19 25.57
CA ARG A 145 5.16 5.57 25.94
C ARG A 145 3.91 6.45 25.94
N THR A 146 2.97 6.28 24.99
CA THR A 146 1.69 7.03 25.00
C THR A 146 0.89 6.81 26.27
N ARG A 147 1.04 5.65 26.95
CA ARG A 147 0.34 5.29 28.19
C ARG A 147 0.96 5.91 29.45
N THR A 148 2.16 6.45 29.35
CA THR A 148 2.93 6.98 30.49
C THR A 148 3.39 8.42 30.30
N ILE A 149 3.03 9.07 29.20
CA ILE A 149 3.44 10.45 28.89
C ILE A 149 2.83 11.43 29.89
N THR A 150 3.63 12.35 30.40
CA THR A 150 3.22 13.41 31.34
C THR A 150 3.48 14.81 30.84
N ALA A 151 4.35 14.95 29.82
CA ALA A 151 4.66 16.23 29.20
C ALA A 151 5.17 16.03 27.78
N TYR A 152 5.01 17.05 26.93
CA TYR A 152 5.65 17.14 25.61
C TYR A 152 6.44 18.44 25.49
N ARG A 153 7.42 18.49 24.58
CA ARG A 153 8.24 19.65 24.29
C ARG A 153 7.83 20.26 22.95
N ILE A 154 7.63 21.56 22.94
CA ILE A 154 7.29 22.32 21.74
C ILE A 154 7.98 23.69 21.78
N LEU A 155 8.46 24.17 20.65
CA LEU A 155 9.01 25.50 20.51
C LEU A 155 7.88 26.49 20.15
N ASP A 156 7.79 27.58 20.89
CA ASP A 156 6.95 28.70 20.48
C ASP A 156 7.66 29.42 19.32
N ALA A 157 7.17 29.22 18.12
CA ALA A 157 7.72 29.74 16.88
C ALA A 157 6.61 30.07 15.87
N SER A 158 6.90 31.04 15.00
CA SER A 158 6.02 31.34 13.87
C SER A 158 5.96 30.17 12.90
N ALA A 159 4.80 30.01 12.25
CA ALA A 159 4.60 28.97 11.24
C ALA A 159 5.56 29.16 10.04
N ILE A 160 6.08 28.06 9.53
CA ILE A 160 6.90 28.04 8.32
C ILE A 160 5.99 28.21 7.09
N PRO A 161 6.36 29.07 6.11
CA PRO A 161 5.62 29.21 4.85
C PRO A 161 5.83 28.01 3.95
N LEU A 162 5.02 26.96 4.12
CA LEU A 162 5.15 25.68 3.40
C LEU A 162 4.96 25.81 1.87
N ASP A 163 4.36 26.88 1.38
CA ASP A 163 4.09 27.05 -0.06
C ASP A 163 5.32 27.59 -0.85
N ARG A 164 6.38 27.97 -0.16
CA ARG A 164 7.60 28.53 -0.77
C ARG A 164 8.78 27.59 -0.57
N ILE A 165 9.33 27.10 -1.70
CA ILE A 165 10.59 26.35 -1.68
C ILE A 165 11.70 27.24 -1.14
N GLY A 166 12.51 26.69 -0.25
CA GLY A 166 13.63 27.40 0.38
C GLY A 166 13.97 26.86 1.76
N THR A 167 14.93 27.48 2.38
CA THR A 167 15.42 27.12 3.72
C THR A 167 15.07 28.20 4.72
N GLY A 168 14.58 27.80 5.89
CA GLY A 168 14.28 28.64 7.04
C GLY A 168 14.82 28.04 8.33
N LYS A 169 14.51 28.66 9.46
CA LYS A 169 14.87 28.16 10.78
C LYS A 169 13.69 28.18 11.74
N VAL A 170 13.63 27.19 12.63
CA VAL A 170 12.75 27.12 13.79
C VAL A 170 13.64 26.88 15.01
N GLY A 171 13.90 27.93 15.80
CA GLY A 171 14.99 27.91 16.75
C GLY A 171 16.33 27.75 16.02
N ASP A 172 17.15 26.81 16.46
CA ASP A 172 18.43 26.46 15.81
C ASP A 172 18.27 25.44 14.67
N MET A 173 17.12 24.76 14.59
CA MET A 173 16.85 23.74 13.59
C MET A 173 16.60 24.35 12.20
N GLU A 174 17.25 23.78 11.18
CA GLU A 174 16.99 24.10 9.78
C GLU A 174 15.67 23.45 9.32
N VAL A 175 14.87 24.19 8.54
CA VAL A 175 13.70 23.65 7.84
C VAL A 175 13.85 23.90 6.35
N SER A 176 13.96 22.83 5.57
CA SER A 176 14.06 22.88 4.12
C SER A 176 12.72 22.50 3.49
N VAL A 177 12.04 23.48 2.89
CA VAL A 177 10.85 23.25 2.05
C VAL A 177 11.34 22.93 0.64
N ILE A 178 11.05 21.73 0.15
CA ILE A 178 11.51 21.22 -1.15
C ILE A 178 10.37 21.00 -2.12
N ASP A 179 10.69 20.88 -3.41
CA ASP A 179 9.76 20.33 -4.39
C ASP A 179 9.60 18.81 -4.14
N PRO A 180 8.39 18.31 -3.88
CA PRO A 180 8.18 16.90 -3.57
C PRO A 180 8.43 15.97 -4.75
N VAL A 181 8.36 16.46 -6.00
CA VAL A 181 8.43 15.66 -7.23
C VAL A 181 9.86 15.42 -7.68
N THR A 182 10.72 16.43 -7.61
CA THR A 182 12.05 16.44 -8.26
C THR A 182 12.90 15.20 -7.94
N ASP A 183 13.07 14.88 -6.66
CA ASP A 183 13.90 13.73 -6.25
C ASP A 183 13.27 12.40 -6.57
N TYR A 184 11.95 12.33 -6.55
CA TYR A 184 11.20 11.13 -6.94
C TYR A 184 11.28 10.88 -8.44
N GLN A 185 11.07 11.91 -9.27
CA GLN A 185 11.23 11.80 -10.72
C GLN A 185 12.64 11.34 -11.09
N ALA A 186 13.67 11.93 -10.50
CA ALA A 186 15.07 11.54 -10.74
C ALA A 186 15.37 10.09 -10.34
N LEU A 187 14.61 9.52 -9.39
CA LEU A 187 14.69 8.09 -9.09
C LEU A 187 14.00 7.28 -10.20
N MET A 188 12.80 7.66 -10.64
CA MET A 188 12.05 6.96 -11.70
C MET A 188 12.84 6.91 -13.02
N GLU A 189 13.52 7.99 -13.39
CA GLU A 189 14.38 8.07 -14.59
C GLU A 189 15.52 7.05 -14.61
N LYS A 190 15.93 6.54 -13.44
CA LYS A 190 16.93 5.47 -13.33
C LYS A 190 16.33 4.07 -13.42
N LEU A 191 15.04 3.94 -13.14
CA LEU A 191 14.37 2.65 -13.03
C LEU A 191 13.70 2.23 -14.33
N VAL A 192 13.08 3.17 -15.06
CA VAL A 192 12.36 2.91 -16.30
C VAL A 192 12.92 3.73 -17.45
N ASP A 193 12.72 3.27 -18.68
CA ASP A 193 13.22 3.93 -19.89
C ASP A 193 12.28 5.07 -20.34
N PHE A 194 12.58 6.29 -19.88
CA PHE A 194 11.78 7.47 -20.20
C PHE A 194 11.77 7.78 -21.70
N ASP A 195 12.86 7.55 -22.44
CA ASP A 195 12.90 7.81 -23.89
C ASP A 195 11.99 6.85 -24.63
N ARG A 196 11.97 5.59 -24.26
CA ARG A 196 11.08 4.57 -24.81
C ARG A 196 9.62 4.88 -24.51
N ILE A 197 9.30 5.33 -23.29
CA ILE A 197 7.92 5.73 -22.92
C ILE A 197 7.50 7.00 -23.67
N ARG A 198 8.41 7.99 -23.87
CA ARG A 198 8.13 9.16 -24.74
C ARG A 198 7.78 8.73 -26.17
N GLY A 199 8.53 7.75 -26.71
CA GLY A 199 8.22 7.16 -28.00
C GLY A 199 6.85 6.51 -28.07
N LEU A 200 6.41 5.87 -26.98
CA LEU A 200 5.08 5.29 -26.86
C LEU A 200 3.99 6.37 -26.96
N PHE A 201 4.08 7.45 -26.19
CA PHE A 201 3.12 8.55 -26.27
C PHE A 201 3.15 9.26 -27.62
N ALA A 202 4.34 9.49 -28.18
CA ALA A 202 4.50 10.09 -29.52
C ALA A 202 3.88 9.23 -30.63
N SER A 203 3.73 7.92 -30.46
CA SER A 203 3.06 7.02 -31.40
C SER A 203 1.53 7.08 -31.35
N GLY A 204 0.94 7.91 -30.48
CA GLY A 204 -0.49 8.06 -30.32
C GLY A 204 -1.12 7.20 -29.22
N PHE A 205 -0.32 6.63 -28.32
CA PHE A 205 -0.83 5.90 -27.17
C PHE A 205 -1.65 6.82 -26.25
N ARG A 206 -2.85 6.38 -25.91
CA ARG A 206 -3.79 7.14 -25.09
C ARG A 206 -3.86 6.56 -23.68
N MET A 207 -3.73 7.42 -22.69
CA MET A 207 -3.82 7.05 -21.28
C MET A 207 -4.78 7.97 -20.53
N ARG A 208 -5.38 7.44 -19.46
CA ARG A 208 -6.08 8.19 -18.43
C ARG A 208 -5.53 7.79 -17.07
N PHE A 209 -4.97 8.75 -16.34
CA PHE A 209 -4.52 8.56 -14.95
C PHE A 209 -5.39 9.41 -14.02
N ASP A 210 -6.03 8.77 -13.05
CA ASP A 210 -6.80 9.48 -12.02
C ASP A 210 -5.96 9.57 -10.74
N ALA A 211 -5.61 10.79 -10.37
CA ALA A 211 -4.91 11.07 -9.12
C ALA A 211 -5.85 11.17 -7.91
N MET A 212 -7.18 11.00 -8.11
CA MET A 212 -8.20 10.98 -7.06
C MET A 212 -8.19 12.22 -6.14
N SER A 213 -7.85 13.39 -6.70
CA SER A 213 -7.64 14.65 -5.96
C SER A 213 -6.68 14.48 -4.75
N ALA A 214 -5.70 13.60 -4.89
CA ALA A 214 -4.79 13.17 -3.85
C ALA A 214 -3.32 13.51 -4.18
N VAL A 215 -2.42 13.04 -3.34
CA VAL A 215 -0.99 13.40 -3.33
C VAL A 215 -0.26 13.13 -4.65
N THR A 216 -0.69 12.13 -5.42
CA THR A 216 -0.03 11.77 -6.69
C THR A 216 -0.29 12.75 -7.82
N GLY A 217 -1.24 13.67 -7.69
CA GLY A 217 -1.58 14.65 -8.72
C GLY A 217 -0.38 15.42 -9.27
N PRO A 218 0.37 16.17 -8.44
CA PRO A 218 1.59 16.88 -8.87
C PRO A 218 2.63 15.94 -9.50
N TYR A 219 2.85 14.77 -8.92
CA TYR A 219 3.83 13.79 -9.44
C TYR A 219 3.44 13.27 -10.82
N ALA A 220 2.19 12.82 -10.97
CA ALA A 220 1.70 12.30 -12.25
C ALA A 220 1.69 13.40 -13.33
N LYS A 221 1.33 14.63 -12.97
CA LYS A 221 1.32 15.78 -13.88
C LYS A 221 2.71 16.06 -14.42
N ASP A 222 3.69 16.21 -13.53
CA ASP A 222 5.05 16.56 -13.92
C ASP A 222 5.76 15.40 -14.65
N ILE A 223 5.51 14.15 -14.24
CA ILE A 223 6.15 12.99 -14.84
C ILE A 223 5.46 12.59 -16.14
N LEU A 224 4.13 12.32 -16.13
CA LEU A 224 3.43 11.80 -17.32
C LEU A 224 3.27 12.87 -18.40
N GLU A 225 2.71 14.05 -18.06
CA GLU A 225 2.47 15.10 -19.04
C GLU A 225 3.73 15.95 -19.30
N GLY A 226 4.51 16.25 -18.24
CA GLY A 226 5.73 17.04 -18.35
C GLY A 226 6.90 16.25 -18.95
N ALA A 227 7.47 15.32 -18.20
CA ALA A 227 8.72 14.64 -18.56
C ALA A 227 8.54 13.58 -19.65
N LEU A 228 7.42 12.85 -19.67
CA LEU A 228 7.15 11.77 -20.63
C LEU A 228 6.35 12.22 -21.87
N GLY A 229 5.80 13.45 -21.88
CA GLY A 229 5.12 14.01 -23.03
C GLY A 229 3.74 13.40 -23.33
N ALA A 230 3.08 12.83 -22.33
CA ALA A 230 1.68 12.45 -22.47
C ALA A 230 0.82 13.69 -22.80
N PRO A 231 -0.24 13.56 -23.60
CA PRO A 231 -1.12 14.69 -23.93
C PRO A 231 -1.68 15.37 -22.68
N ALA A 232 -1.84 16.69 -22.72
CA ALA A 232 -2.49 17.45 -21.66
C ALA A 232 -3.89 16.90 -21.38
N GLY A 233 -4.23 16.73 -20.08
CA GLY A 233 -5.49 16.10 -19.66
C GLY A 233 -5.42 14.57 -19.56
N THR A 234 -4.25 13.97 -19.75
CA THR A 234 -4.00 12.57 -19.41
C THR A 234 -4.22 12.33 -17.91
N VAL A 235 -3.75 13.26 -17.07
CA VAL A 235 -3.94 13.23 -15.62
C VAL A 235 -5.19 14.03 -15.25
N ILE A 236 -6.13 13.37 -14.61
CA ILE A 236 -7.36 13.98 -14.07
C ILE A 236 -7.32 14.02 -12.56
N ASN A 237 -8.15 14.88 -11.96
CA ASN A 237 -8.19 15.10 -10.50
C ASN A 237 -6.80 15.34 -9.91
N ALA A 238 -5.98 16.15 -10.63
CA ALA A 238 -4.55 16.30 -10.36
C ALA A 238 -4.23 17.27 -9.21
N THR A 239 -5.20 18.02 -8.72
CA THR A 239 -5.01 18.94 -7.60
C THR A 239 -5.32 18.21 -6.30
N PRO A 240 -4.36 18.08 -5.36
CA PRO A 240 -4.66 17.54 -4.04
C PRO A 240 -5.66 18.42 -3.29
N GLU A 241 -6.75 17.81 -2.82
CA GLU A 241 -7.79 18.46 -2.05
C GLU A 241 -7.90 17.88 -0.64
N PRO A 242 -8.23 18.68 0.39
CA PRO A 242 -8.25 18.20 1.77
C PRO A 242 -9.24 17.06 2.06
N ASP A 243 -10.30 16.95 1.25
CA ASP A 243 -11.34 15.94 1.31
C ASP A 243 -11.33 15.01 0.10
N PHE A 244 -10.26 15.07 -0.74
CA PHE A 244 -10.12 14.31 -1.98
C PHE A 244 -11.28 14.54 -2.95
N GLY A 245 -11.80 15.80 -3.02
CA GLY A 245 -12.95 16.16 -3.85
C GLY A 245 -14.26 15.53 -3.39
N GLY A 246 -14.37 15.20 -2.12
CA GLY A 246 -15.55 14.54 -1.52
C GLY A 246 -15.64 13.04 -1.83
N HIS A 247 -14.57 12.44 -2.36
CA HIS A 247 -14.53 11.03 -2.77
C HIS A 247 -13.63 10.19 -1.85
N HIS A 248 -13.78 8.88 -1.98
CA HIS A 248 -12.91 7.90 -1.34
C HIS A 248 -11.68 7.68 -2.24
N PRO A 249 -10.46 8.03 -1.83
CA PRO A 249 -9.28 7.93 -2.69
C PRO A 249 -8.70 6.51 -2.67
N ASP A 250 -9.51 5.50 -3.04
CA ASP A 250 -9.11 4.09 -3.10
C ASP A 250 -9.21 3.58 -4.54
N PRO A 251 -8.09 3.19 -5.20
CA PRO A 251 -8.05 2.81 -6.60
C PRO A 251 -8.58 1.38 -6.81
N ASN A 252 -9.84 1.15 -6.51
CA ASN A 252 -10.55 -0.10 -6.74
C ASN A 252 -11.77 0.10 -7.66
N LEU A 253 -12.41 -1.00 -8.08
CA LEU A 253 -13.52 -0.95 -9.03
C LEU A 253 -14.80 -0.30 -8.48
N VAL A 254 -14.90 -0.09 -7.17
CA VAL A 254 -16.02 0.63 -6.55
C VAL A 254 -15.81 2.14 -6.68
N HIS A 255 -14.66 2.63 -6.24
CA HIS A 255 -14.36 4.06 -6.17
C HIS A 255 -13.79 4.63 -7.48
N ALA A 256 -13.14 3.81 -8.30
CA ALA A 256 -12.67 4.17 -9.65
C ALA A 256 -13.58 3.63 -10.76
N ARG A 257 -14.88 3.48 -10.50
CA ARG A 257 -15.85 2.89 -11.45
C ARG A 257 -15.87 3.61 -12.79
N HIS A 258 -15.74 4.93 -12.79
CA HIS A 258 -15.69 5.73 -14.02
C HIS A 258 -14.51 5.37 -14.94
N LEU A 259 -13.33 5.00 -14.38
CA LEU A 259 -12.20 4.51 -15.17
C LEU A 259 -12.49 3.12 -15.77
N TYR A 260 -13.13 2.26 -15.00
CA TYR A 260 -13.55 0.95 -15.50
C TYR A 260 -14.55 1.10 -16.65
N ASP A 261 -15.59 1.89 -16.47
CA ASP A 261 -16.60 2.12 -17.51
C ASP A 261 -15.98 2.74 -18.76
N LEU A 262 -15.04 3.70 -18.61
CA LEU A 262 -14.28 4.26 -19.70
C LEU A 262 -13.44 3.18 -20.43
N ALA A 263 -12.72 2.34 -19.69
CA ALA A 263 -11.88 1.30 -20.29
C ALA A 263 -12.67 0.20 -21.01
N MET A 264 -13.95 0.01 -20.64
CA MET A 264 -14.87 -0.94 -21.30
C MET A 264 -15.67 -0.29 -22.44
N SER A 265 -15.54 1.01 -22.69
CA SER A 265 -16.28 1.74 -23.71
C SER A 265 -15.63 1.63 -25.11
N ALA A 266 -16.35 2.06 -26.14
CA ALA A 266 -15.83 2.13 -27.51
C ALA A 266 -14.65 3.12 -27.64
N ASP A 267 -14.66 4.21 -26.87
CA ASP A 267 -13.61 5.24 -26.85
C ASP A 267 -12.50 4.99 -25.83
N ALA A 268 -12.40 3.76 -25.34
CA ALA A 268 -11.43 3.38 -24.32
C ALA A 268 -10.00 3.85 -24.69
N PRO A 269 -9.26 4.47 -23.76
CA PRO A 269 -7.82 4.64 -23.92
C PRO A 269 -7.11 3.28 -23.87
N ASP A 270 -5.84 3.25 -24.22
CA ASP A 270 -5.05 2.02 -24.21
C ASP A 270 -4.72 1.58 -22.78
N LEU A 271 -4.66 2.54 -21.85
CA LEU A 271 -4.42 2.32 -20.41
C LEU A 271 -5.22 3.31 -19.57
N CYS A 272 -5.95 2.81 -18.58
CA CYS A 272 -6.45 3.58 -17.46
C CYS A 272 -5.69 3.16 -16.19
N ALA A 273 -5.34 4.13 -15.35
CA ALA A 273 -4.67 3.90 -14.08
C ALA A 273 -5.13 4.90 -13.02
N ALA A 274 -4.96 4.56 -11.76
CA ALA A 274 -5.22 5.44 -10.62
C ALA A 274 -4.24 5.15 -9.48
N SER A 275 -4.15 6.08 -8.53
CA SER A 275 -3.39 5.89 -7.28
C SER A 275 -4.18 6.45 -6.10
N ASP A 276 -3.91 5.93 -4.89
CA ASP A 276 -4.67 6.27 -3.67
C ASP A 276 -4.22 7.58 -2.99
N GLY A 277 -4.82 7.84 -1.84
CA GLY A 277 -4.63 9.07 -1.06
C GLY A 277 -3.18 9.43 -0.78
N ASP A 278 -2.34 8.48 -0.41
CA ASP A 278 -0.91 8.71 -0.13
C ASP A 278 0.06 8.16 -1.19
N GLY A 279 -0.47 7.67 -2.31
CA GLY A 279 0.32 7.33 -3.48
C GLY A 279 1.00 5.97 -3.43
N ASP A 280 0.59 5.10 -2.50
CA ASP A 280 1.24 3.81 -2.31
C ASP A 280 0.52 2.65 -3.05
N ARG A 281 -0.72 2.85 -3.55
CA ARG A 281 -1.49 1.86 -4.30
C ARG A 281 -1.66 2.25 -5.76
N ASN A 282 -2.01 1.25 -6.58
CA ASN A 282 -2.26 1.45 -8.01
C ASN A 282 -3.47 0.64 -8.51
N LEU A 283 -4.10 1.15 -9.57
CA LEU A 283 -5.07 0.46 -10.40
C LEU A 283 -4.55 0.45 -11.83
N VAL A 284 -4.70 -0.67 -12.52
CA VAL A 284 -4.35 -0.82 -13.94
C VAL A 284 -5.50 -1.47 -14.68
N ILE A 285 -6.01 -0.79 -15.72
CA ILE A 285 -7.05 -1.30 -16.59
C ILE A 285 -6.63 -1.05 -18.04
N GLY A 286 -6.48 -2.09 -18.81
CA GLY A 286 -6.34 -1.99 -20.27
C GLY A 286 -7.68 -1.88 -20.96
N ARG A 287 -7.68 -1.56 -22.26
CA ARG A 287 -8.88 -1.58 -23.07
C ARG A 287 -9.56 -2.95 -22.98
N GLY A 288 -10.76 -2.99 -22.40
CA GLY A 288 -11.58 -4.21 -22.27
C GLY A 288 -11.06 -5.22 -21.25
N LEU A 289 -10.06 -4.89 -20.42
CA LEU A 289 -9.51 -5.83 -19.42
C LEU A 289 -9.08 -5.11 -18.13
N PHE A 290 -9.68 -5.49 -17.01
CA PHE A 290 -9.17 -5.16 -15.69
C PHE A 290 -8.01 -6.10 -15.33
N VAL A 291 -6.91 -5.54 -14.82
CA VAL A 291 -5.77 -6.30 -14.33
C VAL A 291 -5.86 -6.39 -12.81
N THR A 292 -5.99 -7.60 -12.27
CA THR A 292 -5.99 -7.76 -10.82
C THR A 292 -4.64 -7.33 -10.23
N PRO A 293 -4.57 -6.81 -8.99
CA PRO A 293 -3.30 -6.48 -8.35
C PRO A 293 -2.30 -7.65 -8.34
N SER A 294 -2.80 -8.87 -8.16
CA SER A 294 -1.99 -10.08 -8.18
C SER A 294 -1.40 -10.38 -9.56
N ASP A 295 -2.19 -10.25 -10.63
CA ASP A 295 -1.69 -10.38 -12.01
C ASP A 295 -0.73 -9.25 -12.36
N SER A 296 -1.00 -8.01 -11.90
CA SER A 296 -0.12 -6.87 -12.10
C SER A 296 1.26 -7.12 -11.50
N LEU A 297 1.33 -7.60 -10.25
CA LEU A 297 2.59 -8.00 -9.61
C LEU A 297 3.34 -9.05 -10.44
N ALA A 298 2.64 -10.11 -10.86
CA ALA A 298 3.24 -11.20 -11.62
C ALA A 298 3.74 -10.75 -13.01
N VAL A 299 2.95 -9.93 -13.71
CA VAL A 299 3.35 -9.36 -15.02
C VAL A 299 4.55 -8.44 -14.89
N ILE A 300 4.56 -7.53 -13.88
CA ILE A 300 5.71 -6.65 -13.62
C ILE A 300 6.96 -7.49 -13.35
N ALA A 301 6.88 -8.49 -12.46
CA ALA A 301 8.01 -9.35 -12.13
C ALA A 301 8.54 -10.13 -13.34
N ALA A 302 7.66 -10.71 -14.16
CA ALA A 302 8.04 -11.47 -15.36
C ALA A 302 8.71 -10.60 -16.43
N ASN A 303 8.42 -9.31 -16.48
CA ASN A 303 8.91 -8.37 -17.49
C ASN A 303 9.90 -7.33 -16.91
N ALA A 304 10.27 -7.41 -15.64
CA ALA A 304 11.13 -6.44 -14.99
C ALA A 304 12.45 -6.19 -15.72
N HIS A 305 13.05 -7.25 -16.30
CA HIS A 305 14.30 -7.20 -17.05
C HIS A 305 14.26 -6.24 -18.27
N LEU A 306 13.08 -5.83 -18.73
CA LEU A 306 12.93 -4.87 -19.82
C LEU A 306 13.21 -3.43 -19.36
N ALA A 307 13.08 -3.14 -18.08
CA ALA A 307 13.33 -1.83 -17.52
C ALA A 307 14.80 -1.68 -17.07
N PRO A 308 15.44 -0.52 -17.32
CA PRO A 308 16.87 -0.33 -17.02
C PRO A 308 17.28 -0.64 -15.60
N GLY A 309 16.46 -0.26 -14.61
CA GLY A 309 16.72 -0.51 -13.19
C GLY A 309 16.78 -1.98 -12.80
N TYR A 310 16.23 -2.86 -13.62
CA TYR A 310 16.13 -4.30 -13.37
C TYR A 310 16.75 -5.15 -14.51
N ALA A 311 17.50 -4.54 -15.43
CA ALA A 311 18.09 -5.21 -16.59
C ALA A 311 19.05 -6.37 -16.22
N LYS A 312 19.58 -6.37 -15.00
CA LYS A 312 20.44 -7.46 -14.47
C LYS A 312 19.64 -8.62 -13.87
N GLY A 313 18.31 -8.57 -13.94
CA GLY A 313 17.41 -9.51 -13.29
C GLY A 313 16.96 -9.04 -11.89
N ILE A 314 16.11 -9.83 -11.28
CA ILE A 314 15.57 -9.63 -9.92
C ILE A 314 16.05 -10.75 -9.00
N ALA A 315 16.34 -10.43 -7.74
CA ALA A 315 16.88 -11.40 -6.77
C ALA A 315 15.80 -12.40 -6.30
N GLY A 316 14.59 -11.92 -6.12
CA GLY A 316 13.46 -12.71 -5.67
C GLY A 316 12.16 -11.89 -5.70
N ILE A 317 11.05 -12.56 -5.44
CA ILE A 317 9.71 -11.98 -5.34
C ILE A 317 9.16 -12.26 -3.95
N ALA A 318 8.48 -11.26 -3.35
CA ALA A 318 7.68 -11.49 -2.16
C ALA A 318 6.22 -11.10 -2.41
N ARG A 319 5.30 -11.87 -1.84
CA ARG A 319 3.88 -11.53 -1.79
C ARG A 319 3.30 -11.76 -0.41
N SER A 320 2.28 -10.97 -0.06
CA SER A 320 1.53 -11.29 1.14
C SER A 320 0.77 -12.62 0.97
N MET A 321 0.55 -13.33 2.05
CA MET A 321 -0.08 -14.65 2.06
C MET A 321 -1.45 -14.67 1.35
N PRO A 322 -2.34 -13.68 1.52
CA PRO A 322 -3.62 -13.67 0.80
C PRO A 322 -3.50 -13.34 -0.70
N THR A 323 -2.41 -12.72 -1.15
CA THR A 323 -2.16 -12.41 -2.57
C THR A 323 -2.11 -13.69 -3.40
N SER A 324 -2.67 -13.68 -4.61
CA SER A 324 -2.68 -14.83 -5.51
C SER A 324 -1.28 -15.39 -5.76
N ARG A 325 -1.20 -16.70 -6.02
CA ARG A 325 0.03 -17.42 -6.32
C ARG A 325 0.52 -17.23 -7.77
N ALA A 326 -0.03 -16.26 -8.51
CA ALA A 326 0.44 -15.95 -9.85
C ALA A 326 1.94 -15.58 -9.89
N ALA A 327 2.42 -14.83 -8.90
CA ALA A 327 3.84 -14.49 -8.77
C ALA A 327 4.74 -15.70 -8.45
N ASP A 328 4.21 -16.74 -7.79
CA ASP A 328 4.94 -17.99 -7.50
C ASP A 328 5.36 -18.67 -8.80
N ARG A 329 4.46 -18.72 -9.80
CA ARG A 329 4.74 -19.30 -11.13
C ARG A 329 5.83 -18.54 -11.88
N VAL A 330 5.91 -17.24 -11.67
CA VAL A 330 6.99 -16.40 -12.25
C VAL A 330 8.32 -16.73 -11.58
N ALA A 331 8.33 -16.77 -10.24
CA ALA A 331 9.56 -17.11 -9.49
C ALA A 331 10.10 -18.50 -9.86
N ASP A 332 9.22 -19.51 -9.93
CA ASP A 332 9.55 -20.88 -10.37
C ASP A 332 10.20 -20.86 -11.75
N ARG A 333 9.60 -20.13 -12.72
CA ARG A 333 10.10 -20.08 -14.08
C ARG A 333 11.43 -19.35 -14.22
N LEU A 334 11.63 -18.30 -13.40
CA LEU A 334 12.87 -17.55 -13.36
C LEU A 334 13.98 -18.24 -12.55
N GLY A 335 13.65 -19.27 -11.77
CA GLY A 335 14.56 -19.97 -10.88
C GLY A 335 15.05 -19.10 -9.72
N ILE A 336 14.20 -18.21 -9.20
CA ILE A 336 14.53 -17.27 -8.12
C ILE A 336 13.69 -17.54 -6.86
N GLY A 337 14.11 -16.95 -5.74
CA GLY A 337 13.39 -17.08 -4.47
C GLY A 337 12.00 -16.46 -4.49
N LEU A 338 11.03 -17.18 -3.87
CA LEU A 338 9.71 -16.66 -3.54
C LEU A 338 9.53 -16.65 -2.03
N PHE A 339 8.99 -15.54 -1.51
CA PHE A 339 8.71 -15.37 -0.09
C PHE A 339 7.23 -15.05 0.10
N GLU A 340 6.53 -15.89 0.87
CA GLU A 340 5.15 -15.67 1.31
C GLU A 340 5.17 -15.09 2.72
N THR A 341 4.68 -13.86 2.91
CA THR A 341 4.72 -13.16 4.18
C THR A 341 3.32 -12.90 4.74
N PRO A 342 3.17 -12.54 6.00
CA PRO A 342 1.92 -11.93 6.49
C PRO A 342 1.57 -10.67 5.70
N THR A 343 0.35 -10.17 5.88
CA THR A 343 -0.04 -8.86 5.35
C THR A 343 0.65 -7.75 6.14
N GLY A 344 1.22 -6.80 5.41
CA GLY A 344 1.88 -5.63 5.97
C GLY A 344 3.28 -5.43 5.39
N TRP A 345 3.53 -4.20 4.93
CA TRP A 345 4.74 -3.87 4.18
C TRP A 345 6.04 -4.03 4.98
N LYS A 346 5.97 -3.97 6.32
CA LYS A 346 7.13 -4.17 7.21
C LYS A 346 7.86 -5.50 6.97
N PHE A 347 7.13 -6.57 6.63
CA PHE A 347 7.74 -7.88 6.36
C PHE A 347 8.56 -7.88 5.07
N PHE A 348 8.12 -7.14 4.06
CA PHE A 348 8.91 -6.98 2.83
C PHE A 348 10.18 -6.15 3.07
N GLY A 349 10.13 -5.17 3.99
CA GLY A 349 11.27 -4.32 4.32
C GLY A 349 12.52 -5.12 4.70
N ASN A 350 12.38 -6.13 5.56
CA ASN A 350 13.47 -7.02 5.97
C ASN A 350 14.09 -7.77 4.78
N LEU A 351 13.23 -8.37 3.95
CA LEU A 351 13.66 -9.14 2.78
C LEU A 351 14.34 -8.25 1.72
N LEU A 352 13.85 -7.02 1.54
CA LEU A 352 14.43 -6.01 0.64
C LEU A 352 15.80 -5.54 1.15
N ASP A 353 15.96 -5.31 2.46
CA ASP A 353 17.22 -4.88 3.06
C ASP A 353 18.28 -5.99 3.03
N ALA A 354 17.85 -7.23 3.20
CA ALA A 354 18.73 -8.40 3.08
C ALA A 354 19.11 -8.75 1.61
N GLY A 355 18.53 -8.05 0.62
CA GLY A 355 18.78 -8.31 -0.80
C GLY A 355 18.17 -9.63 -1.31
N LEU A 356 17.28 -10.25 -0.53
CA LEU A 356 16.62 -11.51 -0.90
C LEU A 356 15.51 -11.31 -1.93
N VAL A 357 14.92 -10.12 -1.96
CA VAL A 357 13.78 -9.75 -2.79
C VAL A 357 14.07 -8.46 -3.54
N THR A 358 13.59 -8.37 -4.76
CA THR A 358 13.61 -7.14 -5.55
C THR A 358 12.22 -6.56 -5.75
N ILE A 359 11.21 -7.39 -6.01
CA ILE A 359 9.83 -6.96 -6.27
C ILE A 359 8.91 -7.62 -5.25
N CYS A 360 7.97 -6.86 -4.73
CA CYS A 360 6.98 -7.35 -3.78
C CYS A 360 5.61 -6.70 -4.01
N GLY A 361 4.56 -7.38 -3.53
CA GLY A 361 3.21 -6.85 -3.68
C GLY A 361 2.15 -7.56 -2.85
N GLU A 362 1.00 -6.89 -2.79
CA GLU A 362 -0.19 -7.30 -2.05
C GLU A 362 -1.43 -7.23 -2.95
N GLU A 363 -2.40 -8.10 -2.69
CA GLU A 363 -3.71 -8.12 -3.37
C GLU A 363 -4.51 -6.82 -3.18
N SER A 364 -4.15 -6.06 -2.16
CA SER A 364 -4.74 -4.76 -1.83
C SER A 364 -4.21 -3.61 -2.71
N ALA A 365 -3.70 -3.91 -3.90
CA ALA A 365 -3.19 -2.96 -4.88
C ALA A 365 -1.85 -2.30 -4.54
N GLY A 366 -1.14 -2.80 -3.52
CA GLY A 366 0.21 -2.36 -3.19
C GLY A 366 1.27 -3.15 -3.94
N THR A 367 2.11 -2.47 -4.73
CA THR A 367 3.25 -3.07 -5.44
C THR A 367 4.47 -2.18 -5.25
N GLY A 368 5.65 -2.76 -5.15
CA GLY A 368 6.89 -1.99 -5.02
C GLY A 368 8.12 -2.82 -5.31
N SER A 369 9.27 -2.18 -5.25
CA SER A 369 10.56 -2.85 -5.41
C SER A 369 11.59 -2.30 -4.42
N ASN A 370 12.82 -2.78 -4.55
CA ASN A 370 13.95 -2.39 -3.69
C ASN A 370 14.41 -0.93 -3.84
N HIS A 371 13.78 -0.14 -4.72
CA HIS A 371 14.10 1.28 -4.90
C HIS A 371 13.73 2.14 -3.67
N VAL A 372 12.62 1.80 -3.02
CA VAL A 372 12.19 2.37 -1.72
C VAL A 372 11.85 1.23 -0.74
N ARG A 373 11.33 1.57 0.45
CA ARG A 373 10.88 0.59 1.46
C ARG A 373 9.39 0.72 1.78
N GLU A 374 8.65 1.30 0.83
CA GLU A 374 7.20 1.44 0.83
C GLU A 374 6.64 0.91 -0.49
N LYS A 375 5.34 0.69 -0.55
CA LYS A 375 4.59 0.50 -1.80
C LYS A 375 4.72 1.75 -2.64
N ASP A 376 4.65 1.61 -3.97
CA ASP A 376 4.76 2.74 -4.88
C ASP A 376 3.80 2.58 -6.07
N GLY A 377 2.67 3.28 -6.00
CA GLY A 377 1.62 3.18 -7.01
C GLY A 377 2.03 3.75 -8.35
N LEU A 378 2.68 4.90 -8.37
CA LEU A 378 3.11 5.53 -9.62
C LEU A 378 4.28 4.77 -10.27
N TRP A 379 5.21 4.24 -9.49
CA TRP A 379 6.24 3.34 -10.01
C TRP A 379 5.63 2.13 -10.74
N ALA A 380 4.61 1.50 -10.15
CA ALA A 380 3.95 0.36 -10.79
C ALA A 380 3.33 0.74 -12.14
N VAL A 381 2.71 1.92 -12.24
CA VAL A 381 2.16 2.45 -13.49
C VAL A 381 3.27 2.76 -14.51
N LEU A 382 4.38 3.33 -14.08
CA LEU A 382 5.55 3.58 -14.94
C LEU A 382 6.17 2.27 -15.44
N MET A 383 6.24 1.23 -14.61
CA MET A 383 6.66 -0.11 -15.04
C MET A 383 5.74 -0.68 -16.12
N TRP A 384 4.41 -0.53 -15.97
CA TRP A 384 3.48 -0.92 -17.02
C TRP A 384 3.70 -0.16 -18.33
N LEU A 385 3.90 1.15 -18.28
CA LEU A 385 4.20 1.96 -19.48
C LEU A 385 5.49 1.49 -20.16
N ASP A 386 6.52 1.19 -19.40
CA ASP A 386 7.80 0.72 -19.95
C ASP A 386 7.67 -0.67 -20.58
N ILE A 387 6.92 -1.58 -19.95
CA ILE A 387 6.60 -2.91 -20.49
C ILE A 387 5.78 -2.78 -21.80
N LEU A 388 4.76 -1.93 -21.81
CA LEU A 388 3.94 -1.67 -23.00
C LEU A 388 4.77 -1.13 -24.15
N ALA A 389 5.66 -0.17 -23.87
CA ALA A 389 6.55 0.43 -24.85
C ALA A 389 7.58 -0.57 -25.40
N ALA A 390 8.15 -1.41 -24.52
CA ALA A 390 9.13 -2.42 -24.91
C ALA A 390 8.49 -3.54 -25.75
N ARG A 391 7.33 -4.02 -25.34
CA ARG A 391 6.67 -5.16 -25.99
C ARG A 391 5.85 -4.78 -27.20
N ARG A 392 5.43 -3.50 -27.31
CA ARG A 392 4.54 -3.01 -28.37
C ARG A 392 3.25 -3.83 -28.49
N GLN A 393 2.68 -4.19 -27.37
CA GLN A 393 1.46 -4.99 -27.23
C GLN A 393 0.48 -4.26 -26.33
N SER A 394 -0.82 -4.55 -26.48
CA SER A 394 -1.83 -4.03 -25.55
C SER A 394 -1.69 -4.67 -24.15
N VAL A 395 -2.26 -4.01 -23.14
CA VAL A 395 -2.36 -4.58 -21.78
C VAL A 395 -3.00 -5.96 -21.84
N ALA A 396 -4.10 -6.11 -22.58
CA ALA A 396 -4.83 -7.36 -22.71
C ALA A 396 -3.98 -8.48 -23.34
N ASP A 397 -3.18 -8.16 -24.37
CA ASP A 397 -2.33 -9.15 -25.02
C ASP A 397 -1.18 -9.58 -24.09
N ILE A 398 -0.59 -8.64 -23.35
CA ILE A 398 0.46 -8.94 -22.36
C ILE A 398 -0.09 -9.87 -21.28
N VAL A 399 -1.27 -9.56 -20.73
CA VAL A 399 -1.88 -10.37 -19.66
C VAL A 399 -2.27 -11.77 -20.19
N ARG A 400 -2.92 -11.85 -21.35
CA ARG A 400 -3.27 -13.14 -21.97
C ARG A 400 -2.03 -13.98 -22.29
N HIS A 401 -0.98 -13.36 -22.80
CA HIS A 401 0.29 -14.04 -23.01
C HIS A 401 0.89 -14.53 -21.67
N HIS A 402 0.85 -13.69 -20.64
CA HIS A 402 1.30 -14.08 -19.30
C HIS A 402 0.54 -15.33 -18.82
N TRP A 403 -0.79 -15.34 -18.91
CA TRP A 403 -1.59 -16.51 -18.54
C TRP A 403 -1.26 -17.74 -19.39
N SER A 404 -1.02 -17.59 -20.69
CA SER A 404 -0.66 -18.73 -21.56
C SER A 404 0.68 -19.37 -21.19
N VAL A 405 1.57 -18.61 -20.55
CA VAL A 405 2.91 -19.05 -20.15
C VAL A 405 2.95 -19.59 -18.73
N HIS A 406 2.17 -18.99 -17.82
CA HIS A 406 2.24 -19.25 -16.37
C HIS A 406 0.97 -19.92 -15.81
N GLY A 407 -0.09 -20.05 -16.62
CA GLY A 407 -1.44 -20.36 -16.17
C GLY A 407 -2.18 -19.14 -15.65
N ARG A 408 -3.52 -19.22 -15.61
CA ARG A 408 -4.36 -18.15 -15.04
C ARG A 408 -4.75 -18.49 -13.61
N HIS A 409 -4.58 -17.53 -12.73
CA HIS A 409 -5.13 -17.56 -11.39
C HIS A 409 -6.43 -16.75 -11.36
N TYR A 410 -7.59 -17.41 -11.38
CA TYR A 410 -8.84 -16.75 -11.08
C TYR A 410 -8.85 -16.41 -9.59
N TYR A 411 -9.13 -15.18 -9.27
CA TYR A 411 -9.00 -14.68 -7.91
C TYR A 411 -10.11 -13.69 -7.57
N ALA A 412 -10.67 -13.81 -6.37
CA ALA A 412 -11.60 -12.85 -5.80
C ALA A 412 -11.41 -12.76 -4.28
N ARG A 413 -11.68 -11.58 -3.73
CA ARG A 413 -11.78 -11.34 -2.30
C ARG A 413 -13.23 -10.96 -1.96
N HIS A 414 -13.81 -11.66 -1.03
CA HIS A 414 -15.13 -11.40 -0.47
C HIS A 414 -14.98 -10.81 0.93
N ASP A 415 -15.36 -9.56 1.13
CA ASP A 415 -15.33 -8.87 2.42
C ASP A 415 -16.73 -8.87 3.03
N TYR A 416 -16.84 -9.33 4.27
CA TYR A 416 -18.03 -9.23 5.11
C TYR A 416 -17.73 -8.21 6.20
N GLU A 417 -18.17 -6.98 5.97
CA GLU A 417 -17.84 -5.83 6.83
C GLU A 417 -18.85 -5.68 7.99
N GLU A 418 -18.43 -4.96 9.04
CA GLU A 418 -19.27 -4.66 10.21
C GLU A 418 -19.88 -5.92 10.86
N VAL A 419 -19.13 -7.01 10.88
CA VAL A 419 -19.54 -8.24 11.55
C VAL A 419 -19.32 -8.10 13.06
N ALA A 420 -20.24 -8.62 13.87
CA ALA A 420 -20.04 -8.68 15.31
C ALA A 420 -18.76 -9.45 15.66
N SER A 421 -17.88 -8.85 16.45
CA SER A 421 -16.55 -9.39 16.76
C SER A 421 -16.61 -10.81 17.35
N ASP A 422 -17.59 -11.10 18.20
CA ASP A 422 -17.75 -12.42 18.81
C ASP A 422 -18.07 -13.51 17.75
N GLY A 423 -18.97 -13.19 16.81
CA GLY A 423 -19.31 -14.10 15.71
C GLY A 423 -18.12 -14.32 14.76
N ALA A 424 -17.40 -13.25 14.43
CA ALA A 424 -16.21 -13.32 13.59
C ALA A 424 -15.07 -14.14 14.23
N ASN A 425 -14.83 -13.94 15.52
CA ASN A 425 -13.83 -14.70 16.28
C ASN A 425 -14.24 -16.18 16.42
N ALA A 426 -15.52 -16.46 16.69
CA ALA A 426 -16.04 -17.83 16.75
C ALA A 426 -15.89 -18.57 15.42
N LEU A 427 -16.10 -17.87 14.28
CA LEU A 427 -15.89 -18.42 12.93
C LEU A 427 -14.44 -18.83 12.73
N ILE A 428 -13.49 -17.92 12.99
CA ILE A 428 -12.07 -18.22 12.80
C ILE A 428 -11.59 -19.31 13.76
N GLN A 429 -12.08 -19.31 15.00
CA GLN A 429 -11.74 -20.37 15.95
C GLN A 429 -12.29 -21.72 15.49
N GLY A 430 -13.53 -21.77 15.00
CA GLY A 430 -14.10 -23.00 14.45
C GLY A 430 -13.34 -23.55 13.23
N LEU A 431 -12.84 -22.66 12.35
CA LEU A 431 -11.96 -23.03 11.24
C LEU A 431 -10.63 -23.57 11.76
N ARG A 432 -10.02 -22.93 12.76
CA ARG A 432 -8.76 -23.34 13.38
C ARG A 432 -8.89 -24.75 13.99
N ASP A 433 -9.99 -25.00 14.69
CA ASP A 433 -10.27 -26.30 15.31
C ASP A 433 -10.50 -27.40 14.24
N ALA A 434 -11.02 -27.03 13.05
CA ALA A 434 -11.24 -27.96 11.95
C ALA A 434 -9.96 -28.30 11.17
N VAL A 435 -8.94 -27.43 11.17
CA VAL A 435 -7.68 -27.59 10.39
C VAL A 435 -7.09 -29.00 10.46
N PRO A 436 -6.93 -29.65 11.66
CA PRO A 436 -6.31 -30.97 11.71
C PRO A 436 -7.07 -32.09 10.97
N GLY A 437 -8.38 -31.89 10.74
CA GLY A 437 -9.25 -32.87 10.07
C GLY A 437 -9.55 -32.56 8.60
N LEU A 438 -8.96 -31.52 8.03
CA LEU A 438 -9.28 -31.10 6.66
C LEU A 438 -8.43 -31.80 5.60
N ALA A 439 -7.18 -32.14 5.87
CA ALA A 439 -6.31 -32.82 4.91
C ALA A 439 -6.92 -34.16 4.46
N GLY A 440 -6.97 -34.39 3.15
CA GLY A 440 -7.61 -35.54 2.52
C GLY A 440 -9.15 -35.44 2.36
N ARG A 441 -9.79 -34.41 2.94
CA ARG A 441 -11.23 -34.18 2.76
C ARG A 441 -11.53 -33.73 1.34
N ARG A 442 -12.67 -34.24 0.81
CA ARG A 442 -13.12 -33.88 -0.55
C ARG A 442 -14.38 -33.04 -0.53
N PHE A 443 -14.39 -32.04 -1.41
CA PHE A 443 -15.54 -31.18 -1.73
C PHE A 443 -15.81 -31.32 -3.23
N GLY A 444 -16.70 -32.23 -3.62
CA GLY A 444 -16.88 -32.58 -5.02
C GLY A 444 -15.56 -33.14 -5.61
N ALA A 445 -15.08 -32.50 -6.68
CA ALA A 445 -13.82 -32.88 -7.32
C ALA A 445 -12.55 -32.34 -6.61
N LEU A 446 -12.72 -31.43 -5.68
CA LEU A 446 -11.61 -30.76 -4.99
C LEU A 446 -11.21 -31.55 -3.74
N GLU A 447 -9.93 -31.93 -3.64
CA GLU A 447 -9.36 -32.60 -2.48
C GLU A 447 -8.41 -31.65 -1.75
N VAL A 448 -8.59 -31.49 -0.43
CA VAL A 448 -7.71 -30.69 0.41
C VAL A 448 -6.37 -31.41 0.59
N THR A 449 -5.29 -30.81 0.16
CA THR A 449 -3.93 -31.33 0.40
C THR A 449 -3.36 -30.85 1.71
N THR A 450 -3.60 -29.59 2.06
CA THR A 450 -3.04 -28.95 3.26
C THR A 450 -4.04 -27.94 3.81
N ALA A 451 -4.16 -27.87 5.13
CA ALA A 451 -4.83 -26.78 5.82
C ALA A 451 -3.98 -26.38 7.02
N ASP A 452 -3.84 -25.09 7.25
CA ASP A 452 -3.07 -24.56 8.36
C ASP A 452 -3.60 -23.20 8.87
N ASP A 453 -3.18 -22.84 10.07
CA ASP A 453 -3.22 -21.46 10.60
C ASP A 453 -1.86 -20.84 10.34
N PHE A 454 -1.77 -20.00 9.31
CA PHE A 454 -0.51 -19.49 8.78
C PHE A 454 0.32 -18.81 9.85
N ALA A 455 1.55 -19.28 10.00
CA ALA A 455 2.59 -18.66 10.80
C ALA A 455 3.79 -18.33 9.91
N TYR A 456 4.48 -17.25 10.22
CA TYR A 456 5.64 -16.78 9.48
C TYR A 456 6.82 -16.61 10.42
N HIS A 457 7.94 -17.22 10.05
CA HIS A 457 9.25 -17.00 10.64
C HIS A 457 10.06 -16.12 9.71
N ASP A 458 10.43 -14.92 10.15
CA ASP A 458 11.19 -14.00 9.33
C ASP A 458 12.65 -14.48 9.20
N PRO A 459 13.15 -14.75 7.99
CA PRO A 459 14.50 -15.30 7.81
C PRO A 459 15.61 -14.27 8.13
N VAL A 460 15.27 -12.99 8.28
CA VAL A 460 16.24 -11.90 8.49
C VAL A 460 16.39 -11.55 9.97
N ASP A 461 15.29 -11.21 10.65
CA ASP A 461 15.33 -10.81 12.06
C ASP A 461 14.94 -11.93 13.03
N GLN A 462 14.61 -13.12 12.52
CA GLN A 462 14.24 -14.33 13.26
C GLN A 462 12.96 -14.15 14.12
N SER A 463 12.13 -13.15 13.81
CA SER A 463 10.86 -12.94 14.50
C SER A 463 9.78 -13.92 14.02
N ASP A 464 8.86 -14.28 14.93
CA ASP A 464 7.73 -15.15 14.64
C ASP A 464 6.42 -14.35 14.65
N SER A 465 5.59 -14.58 13.62
CA SER A 465 4.23 -14.04 13.54
C SER A 465 3.25 -15.18 13.36
N THR A 466 2.43 -15.46 14.36
CA THR A 466 1.44 -16.54 14.35
C THR A 466 0.03 -16.02 14.05
N HIS A 467 -0.89 -16.94 13.74
CA HIS A 467 -2.32 -16.64 13.56
C HIS A 467 -2.60 -15.59 12.46
N GLN A 468 -1.89 -15.68 11.34
CA GLN A 468 -1.99 -14.71 10.26
C GLN A 468 -3.15 -14.99 9.29
N GLY A 469 -3.84 -16.10 9.46
CA GLY A 469 -5.02 -16.50 8.70
C GLY A 469 -5.09 -18.00 8.46
N ILE A 470 -6.28 -18.51 8.23
CA ILE A 470 -6.50 -19.93 7.93
C ILE A 470 -6.36 -20.14 6.42
N ARG A 471 -5.46 -21.05 6.00
CA ARG A 471 -5.28 -21.44 4.61
C ARG A 471 -5.78 -22.87 4.38
N ILE A 472 -6.44 -23.08 3.23
CA ILE A 472 -6.87 -24.40 2.77
C ILE A 472 -6.44 -24.52 1.31
N LEU A 473 -5.55 -25.46 1.04
CA LEU A 473 -4.98 -25.71 -0.28
C LEU A 473 -5.54 -27.00 -0.86
N PHE A 474 -5.89 -26.97 -2.14
CA PHE A 474 -6.44 -28.10 -2.88
C PHE A 474 -5.42 -28.68 -3.86
N ALA A 475 -5.61 -29.96 -4.23
CA ALA A 475 -4.72 -30.72 -5.09
C ALA A 475 -4.56 -30.12 -6.51
N ASP A 476 -5.57 -29.40 -7.00
CA ASP A 476 -5.56 -28.72 -8.29
C ASP A 476 -4.80 -27.37 -8.27
N GLY A 477 -4.25 -26.98 -7.11
CA GLY A 477 -3.59 -25.70 -6.90
C GLY A 477 -4.52 -24.55 -6.52
N SER A 478 -5.83 -24.81 -6.40
CA SER A 478 -6.79 -23.84 -5.84
C SER A 478 -6.60 -23.67 -4.35
N ARG A 479 -7.06 -22.54 -3.78
CA ARG A 479 -7.01 -22.31 -2.33
C ARG A 479 -8.11 -21.38 -1.82
N LEU A 480 -8.38 -21.50 -0.53
CA LEU A 480 -9.19 -20.58 0.25
C LEU A 480 -8.34 -20.01 1.39
N VAL A 481 -8.53 -18.73 1.69
CA VAL A 481 -7.89 -18.08 2.85
C VAL A 481 -8.92 -17.27 3.60
N TYR A 482 -8.91 -17.38 4.94
CA TYR A 482 -9.81 -16.63 5.82
C TYR A 482 -8.98 -15.79 6.78
N ARG A 483 -9.32 -14.49 6.87
CA ARG A 483 -8.67 -13.55 7.77
C ARG A 483 -9.68 -12.63 8.42
N LEU A 484 -9.40 -12.22 9.64
CA LEU A 484 -10.06 -11.08 10.26
C LEU A 484 -9.19 -9.85 10.10
N SER A 485 -9.80 -8.76 9.68
CA SER A 485 -9.20 -7.44 9.68
C SER A 485 -9.98 -6.56 10.65
N GLY A 486 -9.28 -5.96 11.60
CA GLY A 486 -9.85 -4.93 12.47
C GLY A 486 -9.55 -3.56 11.89
N THR A 487 -10.56 -2.78 11.55
CA THR A 487 -10.37 -1.37 11.15
C THR A 487 -10.29 -0.42 12.34
N GLY A 488 -10.48 -0.91 13.56
CA GLY A 488 -10.39 -0.16 14.81
C GLY A 488 -11.54 0.81 15.11
N THR A 489 -12.48 1.02 14.18
CA THR A 489 -13.55 2.04 14.31
C THR A 489 -14.98 1.50 14.36
N GLY A 490 -15.20 0.20 14.09
CA GLY A 490 -16.52 -0.42 14.20
C GLY A 490 -16.56 -1.82 13.63
N GLY A 491 -16.87 -2.82 14.45
CA GLY A 491 -16.98 -4.21 14.03
C GLY A 491 -15.70 -4.85 13.50
N ALA A 492 -15.77 -6.15 13.18
CA ALA A 492 -14.73 -6.88 12.48
C ALA A 492 -15.09 -6.98 10.98
N THR A 493 -14.08 -7.08 10.12
CA THR A 493 -14.24 -7.46 8.72
C THR A 493 -13.66 -8.86 8.52
N LEU A 494 -14.54 -9.81 8.16
CA LEU A 494 -14.10 -11.11 7.68
C LEU A 494 -13.74 -10.98 6.19
N ARG A 495 -12.52 -11.37 5.84
CA ARG A 495 -12.04 -11.43 4.46
C ARG A 495 -11.83 -12.88 4.03
N VAL A 496 -12.47 -13.24 2.95
CA VAL A 496 -12.35 -14.56 2.32
C VAL A 496 -11.71 -14.39 0.96
N TYR A 497 -10.54 -14.98 0.78
CA TYR A 497 -9.81 -14.97 -0.47
C TYR A 497 -9.98 -16.31 -1.15
N ILE A 498 -10.38 -16.28 -2.42
CA ILE A 498 -10.79 -17.43 -3.20
C ILE A 498 -9.96 -17.45 -4.47
N GLU A 499 -9.23 -18.53 -4.69
CA GLU A 499 -8.31 -18.65 -5.81
C GLU A 499 -8.42 -20.00 -6.50
N ARG A 500 -8.54 -19.99 -7.83
CA ARG A 500 -8.45 -21.17 -8.69
C ARG A 500 -7.30 -21.05 -9.66
N PHE A 501 -6.46 -22.06 -9.71
CA PHE A 501 -5.44 -22.19 -10.73
C PHE A 501 -6.00 -22.92 -11.96
N GLU A 502 -5.84 -22.33 -13.15
CA GLU A 502 -6.23 -22.90 -14.43
C GLU A 502 -5.01 -22.98 -15.36
N PRO A 503 -4.46 -24.19 -15.59
CA PRO A 503 -3.30 -24.36 -16.47
C PRO A 503 -3.66 -24.37 -17.96
N ASP A 504 -4.92 -24.68 -18.33
CA ASP A 504 -5.35 -24.83 -19.73
C ASP A 504 -5.69 -23.47 -20.36
N PRO A 505 -4.90 -22.99 -21.36
CA PRO A 505 -5.17 -21.73 -22.03
C PRO A 505 -6.56 -21.63 -22.68
N ALA A 506 -7.16 -22.74 -23.08
CA ALA A 506 -8.49 -22.76 -23.68
C ALA A 506 -9.59 -22.31 -22.69
N ARG A 507 -9.31 -22.39 -21.38
CA ARG A 507 -10.23 -22.01 -20.29
C ARG A 507 -9.90 -20.67 -19.65
N HIS A 508 -8.87 -19.96 -20.12
CA HIS A 508 -8.51 -18.64 -19.59
C HIS A 508 -9.53 -17.54 -19.91
N GLY A 509 -10.48 -17.77 -20.81
CA GLY A 509 -11.51 -16.80 -21.20
C GLY A 509 -12.76 -16.77 -20.31
N SER A 510 -12.88 -17.64 -19.32
CA SER A 510 -14.07 -17.70 -18.45
C SER A 510 -14.21 -16.45 -17.57
N ALA A 511 -15.44 -16.08 -17.22
CA ALA A 511 -15.68 -15.06 -16.21
C ALA A 511 -15.20 -15.55 -14.84
N THR A 512 -14.60 -14.64 -14.04
CA THR A 512 -14.03 -15.02 -12.74
C THR A 512 -15.07 -15.63 -11.80
N GLY A 513 -16.29 -15.06 -11.75
CA GLY A 513 -17.37 -15.59 -10.91
C GLY A 513 -17.76 -17.02 -11.28
N ASP A 514 -17.83 -17.35 -12.58
CA ASP A 514 -18.16 -18.70 -13.05
C ASP A 514 -17.05 -19.69 -12.69
N ALA A 515 -15.79 -19.29 -12.89
CA ALA A 515 -14.63 -20.11 -12.57
C ALA A 515 -14.47 -20.40 -11.06
N LEU A 516 -14.99 -19.52 -10.20
CA LEU A 516 -14.88 -19.63 -8.75
C LEU A 516 -16.15 -20.14 -8.06
N GLN A 517 -17.24 -20.42 -8.79
CA GLN A 517 -18.56 -20.66 -8.22
C GLN A 517 -18.58 -21.76 -7.15
N ASP A 518 -17.95 -22.89 -7.40
CA ASP A 518 -17.86 -24.01 -6.45
C ASP A 518 -17.00 -23.68 -5.22
N LEU A 519 -15.85 -23.01 -5.41
CA LEU A 519 -15.01 -22.56 -4.30
C LEU A 519 -15.72 -21.51 -3.44
N ILE A 520 -16.52 -20.63 -4.03
CA ILE A 520 -17.35 -19.67 -3.29
C ILE A 520 -18.36 -20.42 -2.41
N ALA A 521 -19.05 -21.42 -2.95
CA ALA A 521 -19.99 -22.24 -2.18
C ALA A 521 -19.28 -22.99 -1.04
N ILE A 522 -18.17 -23.66 -1.34
CA ILE A 522 -17.35 -24.36 -0.35
C ILE A 522 -16.89 -23.40 0.76
N SER A 523 -16.43 -22.20 0.39
CA SER A 523 -15.94 -21.23 1.36
C SER A 523 -17.00 -20.79 2.36
N ARG A 524 -18.23 -20.59 1.89
CA ARG A 524 -19.38 -20.18 2.72
C ARG A 524 -19.81 -21.30 3.67
N GLU A 525 -19.89 -22.52 3.15
CA GLU A 525 -20.29 -23.71 3.91
C GLU A 525 -19.27 -24.05 4.99
N LEU A 526 -17.99 -24.14 4.61
CA LEU A 526 -16.90 -24.57 5.48
C LEU A 526 -16.73 -23.64 6.69
N ALA A 527 -16.81 -22.32 6.47
CA ALA A 527 -16.69 -21.32 7.53
C ALA A 527 -18.03 -21.07 8.26
N GLY A 528 -19.14 -21.61 7.79
CA GLY A 528 -20.47 -21.32 8.35
C GLY A 528 -20.78 -19.80 8.38
N ILE A 529 -20.42 -19.07 7.31
CA ILE A 529 -20.44 -17.60 7.27
C ILE A 529 -21.79 -17.07 7.71
N ALA A 530 -22.89 -17.54 7.12
CA ALA A 530 -24.23 -17.08 7.46
C ALA A 530 -24.58 -17.28 8.95
N ARG A 531 -24.16 -18.41 9.53
CA ARG A 531 -24.42 -18.74 10.93
C ARG A 531 -23.69 -17.80 11.90
N HIS A 532 -22.44 -17.43 11.58
CA HIS A 532 -21.59 -16.64 12.47
C HIS A 532 -21.70 -15.15 12.26
N THR A 533 -22.02 -14.72 11.04
CA THR A 533 -22.04 -13.30 10.67
C THR A 533 -23.44 -12.75 10.46
N GLY A 534 -24.46 -13.61 10.30
CA GLY A 534 -25.81 -13.23 9.89
C GLY A 534 -25.91 -12.78 8.43
N ARG A 535 -24.81 -12.84 7.65
CA ARG A 535 -24.74 -12.40 6.25
C ARG A 535 -24.64 -13.59 5.30
N THR A 536 -25.44 -13.58 4.25
CA THR A 536 -25.41 -14.59 3.18
C THR A 536 -24.54 -14.16 2.01
N GLU A 537 -24.39 -12.83 1.81
CA GLU A 537 -23.60 -12.25 0.73
C GLU A 537 -22.51 -11.31 1.29
N PRO A 538 -21.37 -11.19 0.61
CA PRO A 538 -20.34 -10.23 1.00
C PRO A 538 -20.79 -8.78 0.81
N SER A 539 -20.26 -7.88 1.62
CA SER A 539 -20.47 -6.43 1.49
C SER A 539 -19.75 -5.88 0.25
N VAL A 540 -18.54 -6.42 -0.02
CA VAL A 540 -17.68 -6.01 -1.13
C VAL A 540 -17.06 -7.24 -1.78
N ILE A 541 -16.96 -7.22 -3.11
CA ILE A 541 -16.22 -8.21 -3.91
C ILE A 541 -15.17 -7.44 -4.73
N THR A 542 -13.91 -7.86 -4.60
CA THR A 542 -12.79 -7.30 -5.37
C THR A 542 -11.95 -8.41 -6.01
#